data_04a67290ffbdcc93b5b567b9631bb342
#
_entry.id   04a67290ffbdcc93b5b567b9631bb342
#
_cell.length_a   1.000
_cell.length_b   1.000
_cell.length_c   1.000
_cell.angle_alpha   90.00
_cell.angle_beta   90.00
_cell.angle_gamma   90.00
#
_symmetry.space_group_name_H-M   'P 1'
#
loop_
_entity.id
_entity.type
_entity.pdbx_description
1 polymer ?
#
loop_
_entity_poly.entity_id
_entity_poly.type
_entity_poly.pdbx_seq_one_letter_code
_entity_poly.pdbx_strand_id
1 'polypeptide(L)'
;IALNHGLSIREAHRAEVEGISPNSQGIILAIKPYQYSSFEEIVQRAKNPMLLVALDGVTDPRNLGAIVRSAAAFGASGVLMTERRAAGMTASAWKSSAGAAARLPIAQVTNLARTIDEAKKLGCFIVGLDGESDVAIADMKVATEKLMIIVGSEGKGLARLTREKCD
;
A
#
# COMPACT_ATOMS: atom_id res chain seq x y z
N ILE A 1 11.46 -23.28 12.48
CA ILE A 1 11.71 -21.89 12.03
C ILE A 1 11.46 -20.92 13.20
N ALA A 2 10.26 -20.87 13.81
CA ALA A 2 9.92 -19.92 14.87
C ALA A 2 10.87 -20.01 16.09
N LEU A 3 11.16 -21.21 16.58
CA LEU A 3 12.09 -21.44 17.69
C LEU A 3 13.52 -20.97 17.36
N ASN A 4 13.97 -21.13 16.11
CA ASN A 4 15.29 -20.67 15.68
C ASN A 4 15.43 -19.14 15.67
N HIS A 5 14.29 -18.43 15.69
CA HIS A 5 14.23 -16.97 15.81
C HIS A 5 13.84 -16.48 17.21
N GLY A 6 13.91 -17.37 18.23
CA GLY A 6 13.60 -17.01 19.60
C GLY A 6 12.13 -16.68 19.89
N LEU A 7 11.21 -17.09 18.99
CA LEU A 7 9.80 -16.90 19.19
C LEU A 7 9.22 -17.99 20.10
N SER A 8 8.43 -17.59 21.09
CA SER A 8 7.68 -18.53 21.91
C SER A 8 6.51 -19.12 21.12
N ILE A 9 6.34 -20.44 21.20
CA ILE A 9 5.23 -21.16 20.58
C ILE A 9 4.30 -21.62 21.71
N ARG A 10 3.02 -21.34 21.58
CA ARG A 10 1.97 -21.88 22.43
C ARG A 10 1.05 -22.75 21.60
N GLU A 11 0.91 -24.01 21.99
CA GLU A 11 -0.11 -24.88 21.42
C GLU A 11 -1.47 -24.57 22.08
N ALA A 12 -2.52 -24.56 21.28
CA ALA A 12 -3.88 -24.26 21.69
C ALA A 12 -4.87 -25.14 20.97
N HIS A 13 -6.02 -25.38 21.57
CA HIS A 13 -7.11 -26.10 20.92
C HIS A 13 -7.64 -25.31 19.70
N ARG A 14 -8.08 -26.03 18.68
CA ARG A 14 -8.62 -25.42 17.44
C ARG A 14 -9.71 -24.40 17.70
N ALA A 15 -10.62 -24.68 18.65
CA ALA A 15 -11.70 -23.78 19.02
C ALA A 15 -11.20 -22.43 19.58
N GLU A 16 -10.09 -22.44 20.35
CA GLU A 16 -9.47 -21.21 20.85
C GLU A 16 -8.85 -20.40 19.70
N VAL A 17 -8.14 -21.05 18.81
CA VAL A 17 -7.53 -20.42 17.64
C VAL A 17 -8.59 -19.81 16.71
N GLU A 18 -9.65 -20.55 16.43
CA GLU A 18 -10.80 -20.08 15.64
C GLU A 18 -11.56 -18.94 16.30
N GLY A 19 -11.65 -18.93 17.62
CA GLY A 19 -12.24 -17.82 18.39
C GLY A 19 -11.48 -16.50 18.25
N ILE A 20 -10.15 -16.56 18.12
CA ILE A 20 -9.31 -15.37 17.87
C ILE A 20 -9.37 -14.95 16.39
N SER A 21 -9.30 -15.89 15.47
CA SER A 21 -9.33 -15.64 14.03
C SER A 21 -9.97 -16.80 13.28
N PRO A 22 -11.23 -16.67 12.86
CA PRO A 22 -11.99 -17.75 12.20
C PRO A 22 -11.34 -18.31 10.93
N ASN A 23 -10.46 -17.52 10.29
CA ASN A 23 -9.80 -17.88 9.02
C ASN A 23 -8.27 -18.06 9.19
N SER A 24 -7.83 -18.48 10.37
CA SER A 24 -6.40 -18.54 10.74
C SER A 24 -5.61 -19.68 10.10
N GLN A 25 -6.26 -20.68 9.53
CA GLN A 25 -5.59 -21.92 9.08
C GLN A 25 -4.78 -22.63 10.19
N GLY A 26 -5.20 -22.45 11.46
CA GLY A 26 -4.57 -23.08 12.62
C GLY A 26 -3.33 -22.38 13.17
N ILE A 27 -2.91 -21.23 12.61
CA ILE A 27 -1.76 -20.47 13.08
C ILE A 27 -2.13 -19.01 13.29
N ILE A 28 -1.78 -18.46 14.45
CA ILE A 28 -1.91 -17.04 14.76
C ILE A 28 -0.56 -16.53 15.24
N LEU A 29 -0.17 -15.39 14.72
CA LEU A 29 1.04 -14.67 15.13
C LEU A 29 0.65 -13.34 15.76
N ALA A 30 1.00 -13.15 17.03
CA ALA A 30 0.89 -11.86 17.69
C ALA A 30 2.09 -10.99 17.29
N ILE A 31 1.83 -9.86 16.66
CA ILE A 31 2.85 -8.90 16.22
C ILE A 31 2.59 -7.53 16.85
N LYS A 32 3.65 -6.71 16.91
CA LYS A 32 3.50 -5.29 17.25
C LYS A 32 2.63 -4.57 16.22
N PRO A 33 1.98 -3.46 16.59
CA PRO A 33 1.30 -2.61 15.64
C PRO A 33 2.21 -2.25 14.46
N TYR A 34 1.62 -2.13 13.27
CA TYR A 34 2.37 -1.78 12.07
C TYR A 34 3.06 -0.43 12.24
N GLN A 35 4.33 -0.35 11.88
CA GLN A 35 5.12 0.87 11.91
C GLN A 35 5.13 1.47 10.51
N TYR A 36 4.45 2.59 10.34
CA TYR A 36 4.45 3.33 9.08
C TYR A 36 5.76 4.08 8.90
N SER A 37 6.23 4.12 7.66
CA SER A 37 7.35 4.98 7.24
C SER A 37 6.87 6.40 6.96
N SER A 38 7.80 7.33 6.79
CA SER A 38 7.49 8.63 6.20
C SER A 38 7.66 8.59 4.67
N PHE A 39 7.12 9.61 3.98
CA PHE A 39 7.33 9.76 2.54
C PHE A 39 8.81 9.95 2.21
N GLU A 40 9.51 10.75 3.00
CA GLU A 40 10.93 11.04 2.86
C GLU A 40 11.80 9.78 3.00
N GLU A 41 11.47 8.91 3.97
CA GLU A 41 12.18 7.62 4.14
C GLU A 41 12.01 6.72 2.93
N ILE A 42 10.80 6.68 2.32
CA ILE A 42 10.56 5.91 1.10
C ILE A 42 11.39 6.46 -0.05
N VAL A 43 11.38 7.78 -0.25
CA VAL A 43 12.15 8.45 -1.31
C VAL A 43 13.65 8.21 -1.17
N GLN A 44 14.19 8.33 0.05
CA GLN A 44 15.62 8.10 0.32
C GLN A 44 16.09 6.69 0.00
N ARG A 45 15.22 5.70 0.18
CA ARG A 45 15.52 4.28 -0.06
C ARG A 45 15.13 3.81 -1.46
N ALA A 46 14.45 4.66 -2.23
CA ALA A 46 13.93 4.30 -3.55
C ALA A 46 15.06 3.97 -4.54
N LYS A 47 14.85 2.92 -5.32
CA LYS A 47 15.69 2.60 -6.47
C LYS A 47 15.26 3.42 -7.69
N ASN A 48 16.15 3.64 -8.63
CA ASN A 48 15.83 4.27 -9.90
C ASN A 48 15.53 3.21 -10.98
N PRO A 49 14.46 3.40 -11.78
CA PRO A 49 13.45 4.45 -11.61
C PRO A 49 12.57 4.21 -10.38
N MET A 50 12.16 5.30 -9.72
CA MET A 50 11.31 5.23 -8.54
C MET A 50 9.85 4.98 -8.96
N LEU A 51 9.20 3.96 -8.38
CA LEU A 51 7.78 3.71 -8.53
C LEU A 51 7.09 3.85 -7.17
N LEU A 52 6.17 4.78 -7.07
CA LEU A 52 5.30 4.99 -5.91
C LEU A 52 3.86 4.59 -6.25
N VAL A 53 3.15 4.04 -5.28
CA VAL A 53 1.70 3.79 -5.40
C VAL A 53 1.00 4.60 -4.31
N ALA A 54 0.09 5.48 -4.70
CA ALA A 54 -0.68 6.31 -3.77
C ALA A 54 -2.15 5.90 -3.75
N LEU A 55 -2.77 5.94 -2.58
CA LEU A 55 -4.16 5.51 -2.37
C LEU A 55 -5.01 6.73 -2.01
N ASP A 56 -6.00 7.02 -2.84
CA ASP A 56 -6.95 8.11 -2.65
C ASP A 56 -8.30 7.56 -2.18
N GLY A 57 -8.47 7.47 -0.86
CA GLY A 57 -9.75 7.08 -0.25
C GLY A 57 -10.05 5.57 -0.30
N VAL A 58 -9.05 4.71 -0.38
CA VAL A 58 -9.22 3.26 -0.25
C VAL A 58 -9.50 2.92 1.21
N THR A 59 -10.71 2.44 1.52
CA THR A 59 -11.19 2.22 2.89
C THR A 59 -11.31 0.74 3.28
N ASP A 60 -11.35 -0.18 2.32
CA ASP A 60 -11.34 -1.61 2.61
C ASP A 60 -9.92 -2.12 2.89
N PRO A 61 -9.66 -2.69 4.09
CA PRO A 61 -8.36 -3.27 4.42
C PRO A 61 -7.91 -4.40 3.48
N ARG A 62 -8.85 -5.14 2.89
CA ARG A 62 -8.53 -6.21 1.94
C ARG A 62 -7.96 -5.62 0.64
N ASN A 63 -8.54 -4.53 0.15
CA ASN A 63 -8.07 -3.84 -1.04
C ASN A 63 -6.72 -3.17 -0.77
N LEU A 64 -6.53 -2.54 0.39
CA LEU A 64 -5.22 -2.06 0.81
C LEU A 64 -4.18 -3.18 0.73
N GLY A 65 -4.44 -4.34 1.34
CA GLY A 65 -3.51 -5.46 1.31
C GLY A 65 -3.24 -5.99 -0.10
N ALA A 66 -4.27 -6.09 -0.95
CA ALA A 66 -4.13 -6.53 -2.35
C ALA A 66 -3.29 -5.56 -3.17
N ILE A 67 -3.48 -4.25 -2.99
CA ILE A 67 -2.69 -3.22 -3.67
C ILE A 67 -1.23 -3.27 -3.19
N VAL A 68 -0.98 -3.39 -1.88
CA VAL A 68 0.37 -3.54 -1.32
C VAL A 68 1.08 -4.77 -1.90
N ARG A 69 0.36 -5.89 -2.05
CA ARG A 69 0.90 -7.10 -2.67
C ARG A 69 1.29 -6.87 -4.13
N SER A 70 0.41 -6.25 -4.91
CA SER A 70 0.65 -5.95 -6.32
C SER A 70 1.80 -4.94 -6.47
N ALA A 71 1.80 -3.86 -5.70
CA ALA A 71 2.87 -2.87 -5.68
C ALA A 71 4.25 -3.51 -5.40
N ALA A 72 4.33 -4.41 -4.41
CA ALA A 72 5.55 -5.14 -4.11
C ALA A 72 5.98 -6.06 -5.27
N ALA A 73 5.04 -6.75 -5.92
CA ALA A 73 5.32 -7.64 -7.04
C ALA A 73 5.86 -6.87 -8.26
N PHE A 74 5.38 -5.66 -8.49
CA PHE A 74 5.86 -4.76 -9.55
C PHE A 74 7.07 -3.91 -9.17
N GLY A 75 7.66 -4.13 -7.99
CA GLY A 75 8.88 -3.47 -7.58
C GLY A 75 8.70 -2.01 -7.14
N ALA A 76 7.52 -1.64 -6.67
CA ALA A 76 7.29 -0.31 -6.11
C ALA A 76 8.26 -0.02 -4.96
N SER A 77 8.65 1.24 -4.83
CA SER A 77 9.51 1.74 -3.76
C SER A 77 8.74 1.91 -2.45
N GLY A 78 7.43 2.12 -2.52
CA GLY A 78 6.55 2.23 -1.38
C GLY A 78 5.11 2.54 -1.75
N VAL A 79 4.23 2.42 -0.75
CA VAL A 79 2.81 2.77 -0.85
C VAL A 79 2.53 3.98 0.04
N LEU A 80 1.77 4.94 -0.47
CA LEU A 80 1.33 6.13 0.25
C LEU A 80 -0.18 6.06 0.47
N MET A 81 -0.63 6.40 1.65
CA MET A 81 -2.05 6.45 1.98
C MET A 81 -2.35 7.64 2.89
N THR A 82 -3.57 8.13 2.89
CA THR A 82 -3.94 9.20 3.80
C THR A 82 -4.11 8.68 5.23
N GLU A 83 -3.76 9.48 6.24
CA GLU A 83 -3.98 9.15 7.66
C GLU A 83 -5.47 9.01 8.00
N ARG A 84 -6.31 9.77 7.33
CA ARG A 84 -7.75 9.82 7.56
C ARG A 84 -8.50 9.30 6.35
N ARG A 85 -9.67 8.69 6.58
CA ARG A 85 -10.56 8.16 5.53
C ARG A 85 -9.88 7.10 4.65
N ALA A 86 -8.97 6.34 5.24
CA ALA A 86 -8.30 5.23 4.59
C ALA A 86 -8.28 4.00 5.51
N ALA A 87 -8.12 2.83 4.91
CA ALA A 87 -7.92 1.59 5.67
C ALA A 87 -6.57 1.63 6.39
N GLY A 88 -6.52 1.10 7.62
CA GLY A 88 -5.25 0.84 8.31
C GLY A 88 -4.68 -0.55 7.99
N MET A 89 -3.39 -0.75 8.34
CA MET A 89 -2.72 -2.06 8.27
C MET A 89 -3.23 -3.00 9.37
N THR A 90 -4.49 -3.40 9.26
CA THR A 90 -5.16 -4.37 10.13
C THR A 90 -4.71 -5.80 9.82
N ALA A 91 -5.12 -6.78 10.66
CA ALA A 91 -4.89 -8.20 10.40
C ALA A 91 -5.43 -8.65 9.03
N SER A 92 -6.55 -8.07 8.55
CA SER A 92 -7.12 -8.34 7.23
C SER A 92 -6.21 -7.82 6.12
N ALA A 93 -5.69 -6.58 6.24
CA ALA A 93 -4.74 -6.02 5.28
C ALA A 93 -3.42 -6.80 5.25
N TRP A 94 -2.89 -7.19 6.41
CA TRP A 94 -1.73 -8.06 6.52
C TRP A 94 -1.93 -9.37 5.75
N LYS A 95 -3.05 -10.05 6.00
CA LYS A 95 -3.38 -11.32 5.34
C LYS A 95 -3.49 -11.15 3.83
N SER A 96 -4.21 -10.14 3.36
CA SER A 96 -4.39 -9.86 1.92
C SER A 96 -3.09 -9.46 1.23
N SER A 97 -2.14 -8.86 1.96
CA SER A 97 -0.83 -8.49 1.42
C SER A 97 0.10 -9.67 1.16
N ALA A 98 -0.25 -10.89 1.62
CA ALA A 98 0.55 -12.10 1.45
C ALA A 98 2.04 -11.91 1.85
N GLY A 99 2.29 -11.18 2.94
CA GLY A 99 3.64 -10.89 3.46
C GLY A 99 4.35 -9.71 2.79
N ALA A 100 3.76 -9.08 1.78
CA ALA A 100 4.35 -7.91 1.12
C ALA A 100 4.49 -6.72 2.08
N ALA A 101 3.54 -6.52 2.99
CA ALA A 101 3.57 -5.46 3.99
C ALA A 101 4.78 -5.51 4.95
N ALA A 102 5.43 -6.67 5.09
CA ALA A 102 6.66 -6.78 5.87
C ALA A 102 7.91 -6.28 5.13
N ARG A 103 7.82 -6.05 3.83
CA ARG A 103 8.97 -5.73 2.96
C ARG A 103 8.83 -4.42 2.21
N LEU A 104 7.60 -4.06 1.80
CA LEU A 104 7.32 -2.81 1.10
C LEU A 104 6.92 -1.76 2.14
N PRO A 105 7.65 -0.63 2.26
CA PRO A 105 7.28 0.42 3.20
C PRO A 105 5.96 1.07 2.80
N ILE A 106 5.15 1.38 3.81
CA ILE A 106 3.88 2.08 3.65
C ILE A 106 3.97 3.36 4.48
N ALA A 107 3.72 4.50 3.87
CA ALA A 107 3.68 5.78 4.55
C ALA A 107 2.24 6.30 4.69
N GLN A 108 1.96 6.91 5.83
CA GLN A 108 0.76 7.70 6.03
C GLN A 108 1.09 9.18 5.77
N VAL A 109 0.29 9.81 4.93
CA VAL A 109 0.42 11.24 4.61
C VAL A 109 -0.83 12.01 5.03
N THR A 110 -0.64 13.18 5.58
CA THR A 110 -1.76 14.01 6.07
C THR A 110 -2.57 14.61 4.90
N ASN A 111 -1.88 14.91 3.78
CA ASN A 111 -2.46 15.56 2.61
C ASN A 111 -1.87 15.00 1.32
N LEU A 112 -2.63 14.15 0.64
CA LEU A 112 -2.18 13.51 -0.60
C LEU A 112 -1.87 14.52 -1.71
N ALA A 113 -2.67 15.57 -1.86
CA ALA A 113 -2.46 16.58 -2.90
C ALA A 113 -1.12 17.31 -2.71
N ARG A 114 -0.73 17.60 -1.47
CA ARG A 114 0.59 18.17 -1.16
C ARG A 114 1.72 17.16 -1.45
N THR A 115 1.53 15.90 -1.10
CA THR A 115 2.52 14.86 -1.38
C THR A 115 2.71 14.64 -2.89
N ILE A 116 1.64 14.78 -3.69
CA ILE A 116 1.75 14.78 -5.16
C ILE A 116 2.65 15.94 -5.63
N ASP A 117 2.45 17.15 -5.12
CA ASP A 117 3.31 18.30 -5.47
C ASP A 117 4.78 18.06 -5.10
N GLU A 118 5.03 17.43 -3.97
CA GLU A 118 6.37 17.06 -3.52
C GLU A 118 6.99 15.99 -4.46
N ALA A 119 6.21 14.99 -4.87
CA ALA A 119 6.65 13.98 -5.83
C ALA A 119 6.96 14.57 -7.21
N LYS A 120 6.15 15.53 -7.71
CA LYS A 120 6.43 16.26 -8.95
C LYS A 120 7.76 17.01 -8.88
N LYS A 121 8.07 17.65 -7.75
CA LYS A 121 9.39 18.31 -7.55
C LYS A 121 10.57 17.34 -7.60
N LEU A 122 10.33 16.07 -7.28
CA LEU A 122 11.34 15.00 -7.39
C LEU A 122 11.43 14.41 -8.82
N GLY A 123 10.62 14.94 -9.74
CA GLY A 123 10.57 14.50 -11.14
C GLY A 123 9.67 13.28 -11.37
N CYS A 124 8.72 12.99 -10.49
CA CYS A 124 7.73 11.96 -10.74
C CYS A 124 6.67 12.43 -11.73
N PHE A 125 6.36 11.58 -12.70
CA PHE A 125 5.16 11.68 -13.51
C PHE A 125 3.99 11.08 -12.72
N ILE A 126 2.85 11.75 -12.68
CA ILE A 126 1.71 11.37 -11.85
C ILE A 126 0.61 10.76 -12.69
N VAL A 127 0.35 9.50 -12.46
CA VAL A 127 -0.65 8.71 -13.20
C VAL A 127 -1.84 8.40 -12.31
N GLY A 128 -2.99 8.96 -12.61
CA GLY A 128 -4.25 8.60 -11.97
C GLY A 128 -4.93 7.45 -12.70
N LEU A 129 -5.29 6.39 -11.99
CA LEU A 129 -6.09 5.30 -12.57
C LEU A 129 -7.57 5.69 -12.56
N ASP A 130 -8.12 5.92 -13.75
CA ASP A 130 -9.50 6.30 -13.96
C ASP A 130 -10.14 5.46 -15.05
N GLY A 131 -11.33 4.92 -14.79
CA GLY A 131 -12.05 4.08 -15.77
C GLY A 131 -12.60 4.87 -16.97
N GLU A 132 -12.65 6.20 -16.87
CA GLU A 132 -13.10 7.11 -17.93
C GLU A 132 -11.92 7.71 -18.72
N SER A 133 -10.70 7.22 -18.52
CA SER A 133 -9.51 7.72 -19.22
C SER A 133 -9.50 7.29 -20.68
N ASP A 134 -9.09 8.19 -21.57
CA ASP A 134 -8.89 7.91 -22.99
C ASP A 134 -7.61 7.14 -23.31
N VAL A 135 -6.71 6.99 -22.33
CA VAL A 135 -5.40 6.34 -22.48
C VAL A 135 -5.35 5.04 -21.68
N ALA A 136 -5.16 3.92 -22.36
CA ALA A 136 -4.92 2.66 -21.67
C ALA A 136 -3.52 2.65 -21.03
N ILE A 137 -3.40 2.08 -19.83
CA ILE A 137 -2.14 2.01 -19.09
C ILE A 137 -1.02 1.32 -19.91
N ALA A 138 -1.38 0.36 -20.77
CA ALA A 138 -0.44 -0.36 -21.64
C ALA A 138 0.16 0.53 -22.74
N ASP A 139 -0.51 1.62 -23.10
CA ASP A 139 -0.08 2.54 -24.17
C ASP A 139 0.74 3.72 -23.63
N MET A 140 0.96 3.78 -22.32
CA MET A 140 1.73 4.84 -21.67
C MET A 140 3.22 4.70 -22.00
N LYS A 141 3.84 5.81 -22.45
CA LYS A 141 5.27 5.88 -22.80
C LYS A 141 6.19 6.31 -21.66
N VAL A 142 5.69 6.31 -20.42
CA VAL A 142 6.41 6.81 -19.24
C VAL A 142 6.89 5.71 -18.30
N ALA A 143 6.89 4.46 -18.74
CA ALA A 143 7.24 3.30 -17.90
C ALA A 143 8.71 3.29 -17.40
N THR A 144 9.59 4.07 -18.01
CA THR A 144 11.01 4.19 -17.63
C THR A 144 11.29 5.40 -16.74
N GLU A 145 10.30 6.23 -16.50
CA GLU A 145 10.41 7.43 -15.69
C GLU A 145 10.15 7.15 -14.20
N LYS A 146 10.42 8.14 -13.36
CA LYS A 146 9.93 8.09 -11.98
C LYS A 146 8.42 8.28 -11.99
N LEU A 147 7.69 7.31 -11.42
CA LEU A 147 6.23 7.30 -11.46
C LEU A 147 5.61 7.35 -10.07
N MET A 148 4.49 8.05 -9.96
CA MET A 148 3.52 7.86 -8.90
C MET A 148 2.19 7.45 -9.52
N ILE A 149 1.76 6.21 -9.28
CA ILE A 149 0.45 5.70 -9.72
C ILE A 149 -0.53 5.92 -8.58
N ILE A 150 -1.67 6.55 -8.87
CA ILE A 150 -2.71 6.83 -7.88
C ILE A 150 -3.93 5.95 -8.15
N VAL A 151 -4.32 5.20 -7.13
CA VAL A 151 -5.50 4.33 -7.13
C VAL A 151 -6.60 5.01 -6.31
N GLY A 152 -7.73 5.25 -6.93
CA GLY A 152 -8.89 5.87 -6.30
C GLY A 152 -9.74 4.91 -5.47
N SER A 153 -10.74 5.45 -4.78
CA SER A 153 -11.71 4.68 -4.01
C SER A 153 -12.66 3.89 -4.90
N GLU A 154 -13.20 2.78 -4.36
CA GLU A 154 -14.23 2.01 -5.05
C GLU A 154 -15.48 2.85 -5.33
N GLY A 155 -15.98 2.80 -6.54
CA GLY A 155 -17.20 3.46 -6.99
C GLY A 155 -17.10 4.97 -7.22
N LYS A 156 -16.18 5.70 -6.52
CA LYS A 156 -16.01 7.14 -6.70
C LYS A 156 -14.75 7.52 -7.47
N GLY A 157 -13.82 6.57 -7.63
CA GLY A 157 -12.54 6.82 -8.29
C GLY A 157 -11.67 7.83 -7.51
N LEU A 158 -10.96 8.68 -8.24
CA LEU A 158 -10.08 9.70 -7.70
C LEU A 158 -10.88 10.92 -7.21
N ALA A 159 -10.45 11.50 -6.09
CA ALA A 159 -10.97 12.79 -5.65
C ALA A 159 -10.65 13.88 -6.70
N ARG A 160 -11.54 14.88 -6.84
CA ARG A 160 -11.39 15.95 -7.84
C ARG A 160 -9.99 16.59 -7.81
N LEU A 161 -9.52 17.00 -6.63
CA LEU A 161 -8.22 17.65 -6.50
C LEU A 161 -7.04 16.72 -6.85
N THR A 162 -7.15 15.43 -6.56
CA THR A 162 -6.16 14.41 -6.94
C THR A 162 -6.12 14.27 -8.45
N ARG A 163 -7.29 14.17 -9.11
CA ARG A 163 -7.42 14.08 -10.57
C ARG A 163 -6.81 15.30 -11.27
N GLU A 164 -7.10 16.52 -10.78
CA GLU A 164 -6.55 17.76 -11.33
C GLU A 164 -5.02 17.86 -11.24
N LYS A 165 -4.39 17.07 -10.37
CA LYS A 165 -2.93 17.05 -10.21
C LYS A 165 -2.23 15.93 -10.98
N CYS A 166 -2.97 15.02 -11.60
CA CYS A 166 -2.40 14.02 -12.50
C CYS A 166 -1.91 14.67 -13.80
N ASP A 167 -0.91 14.04 -14.45
CA ASP A 167 -0.33 14.45 -15.73
C ASP A 167 -1.02 13.66 -16.86
#